data_8d7104ab2e6ae8be6a0e377ac6098da8
#
_entry.id   8d7104ab2e6ae8be6a0e377ac6098da8
#
_cell.length_a   1.000
_cell.length_b   1.000
_cell.length_c   1.000
_cell.angle_alpha   90.00
_cell.angle_beta   90.00
_cell.angle_gamma   90.00
#
_symmetry.space_group_name_H-M   'P 1'
#
loop_
_entity.id
_entity.type
_entity.pdbx_description
1 polymer ?
#
loop_
_entity_poly.entity_id
_entity_poly.type
_entity_poly.pdbx_seq_one_letter_code
_entity_poly.pdbx_strand_id
1 'polypeptide(L)'
;MTSSGKTYLSNSLCISALRQMKTVRYIRANTLMLELEQARIKNEYLEMVTQLSKLDLLAIDDFGLMELDLDKCRDLFEVIDGRDGRRSTIIISQFPIKSWFDLFKEHTYADACLARITDKRHRYRLEMNGISMRVKLKKR
;
A
#
# COMPACT_ATOMS: atom_id res chain seq x y z
N MET A 1 -20.22 -0.25 -9.91
CA MET A 1 -19.58 -0.65 -8.88
C MET A 1 -18.37 -1.40 -9.09
N THR A 2 -17.48 -0.77 -8.99
CA THR A 2 -16.22 -1.15 -9.54
C THR A 2 -15.23 -1.63 -8.52
N SER A 3 -15.47 -1.34 -7.25
CA SER A 3 -14.59 -1.84 -6.21
C SER A 3 -14.62 -3.36 -6.09
N SER A 4 -15.74 -4.02 -6.42
CA SER A 4 -15.84 -5.46 -6.29
C SER A 4 -14.90 -6.22 -7.24
N GLY A 5 -14.69 -5.71 -8.46
CA GLY A 5 -13.76 -6.34 -9.40
C GLY A 5 -12.32 -6.25 -8.94
N LYS A 6 -11.93 -5.11 -8.41
CA LYS A 6 -10.57 -4.92 -7.89
C LYS A 6 -10.32 -5.73 -6.64
N THR A 7 -11.28 -5.74 -5.73
CA THR A 7 -11.19 -6.54 -4.51
C THR A 7 -11.09 -8.02 -4.86
N TYR A 8 -11.87 -8.48 -5.83
CA TYR A 8 -11.81 -9.86 -6.29
C TYR A 8 -10.41 -10.21 -6.80
N LEU A 9 -9.83 -9.36 -7.64
CA LEU A 9 -8.50 -9.62 -8.18
C LEU A 9 -7.45 -9.61 -7.09
N SER A 10 -7.51 -8.64 -6.17
CA SER A 10 -6.59 -8.57 -5.05
C SER A 10 -6.70 -9.80 -4.17
N ASN A 11 -7.91 -10.25 -3.86
CA ASN A 11 -8.12 -11.45 -3.07
C ASN A 11 -7.56 -12.68 -3.77
N SER A 12 -7.73 -12.78 -5.08
CA SER A 12 -7.17 -13.90 -5.85
C SER A 12 -5.66 -13.93 -5.77
N LEU A 13 -5.01 -12.79 -5.85
CA LEU A 13 -3.55 -12.70 -5.72
C LEU A 13 -3.10 -13.08 -4.31
N CYS A 14 -3.82 -12.64 -3.29
CA CYS A 14 -3.52 -12.98 -1.90
C CYS A 14 -3.66 -14.49 -1.67
N ILE A 15 -4.72 -15.09 -2.18
CA ILE A 15 -4.93 -16.54 -2.06
C ILE A 15 -3.82 -17.30 -2.76
N SER A 16 -3.45 -16.86 -3.97
CA SER A 16 -2.36 -17.49 -4.70
C SER A 16 -1.05 -17.44 -3.91
N ALA A 17 -0.75 -16.30 -3.30
CA ALA A 17 0.45 -16.15 -2.48
C ALA A 17 0.41 -17.07 -1.26
N LEU A 18 -0.75 -17.17 -0.59
CA LEU A 18 -0.91 -18.07 0.56
C LEU A 18 -0.70 -19.52 0.16
N ARG A 19 -1.19 -19.93 -1.01
CA ARG A 19 -0.97 -21.29 -1.51
C ARG A 19 0.49 -21.59 -1.78
N GLN A 20 1.31 -20.57 -2.00
CA GLN A 20 2.74 -20.69 -2.18
C GLN A 20 3.51 -20.57 -0.86
N MET A 21 2.81 -20.65 0.27
CA MET A 21 3.40 -20.56 1.60
C MET A 21 4.01 -19.18 1.89
N LYS A 22 3.46 -18.13 1.26
CA LYS A 22 3.90 -16.76 1.50
C LYS A 22 3.11 -16.14 2.64
N THR A 23 3.71 -15.16 3.30
CA THR A 23 3.00 -14.38 4.32
C THR A 23 2.29 -13.21 3.66
N VAL A 24 1.00 -13.06 3.99
CA VAL A 24 0.14 -12.09 3.31
C VAL A 24 -0.69 -11.33 4.35
N ARG A 25 -0.87 -10.04 4.11
CA ARG A 25 -1.85 -9.27 4.84
C ARG A 25 -2.62 -8.37 3.87
N TYR A 26 -3.94 -8.35 4.04
CA TYR A 26 -4.85 -7.43 3.34
C TYR A 26 -5.40 -6.47 4.37
N ILE A 27 -5.33 -5.16 4.10
CA ILE A 27 -5.80 -4.15 5.03
C ILE A 27 -6.28 -2.92 4.27
N ARG A 28 -7.31 -2.26 4.76
CA ARG A 28 -7.74 -0.98 4.21
C ARG A 28 -6.78 0.13 4.64
N ALA A 29 -6.59 1.11 3.78
CA ALA A 29 -5.64 2.19 4.04
C ALA A 29 -5.92 2.93 5.35
N ASN A 30 -7.19 3.28 5.60
CA ASN A 30 -7.50 4.00 6.84
C ASN A 30 -7.31 3.14 8.09
N THR A 31 -7.57 1.83 8.00
CA THR A 31 -7.31 0.90 9.11
C THR A 31 -5.82 0.79 9.38
N LEU A 32 -5.02 0.72 8.33
CA LEU A 32 -3.56 0.70 8.47
C LEU A 32 -3.06 1.94 9.21
N MET A 33 -3.54 3.11 8.82
CA MET A 33 -3.14 4.36 9.48
C MET A 33 -3.53 4.37 10.95
N LEU A 34 -4.73 3.89 11.25
CA LEU A 34 -5.21 3.81 12.63
C LEU A 34 -4.38 2.84 13.46
N GLU A 35 -4.06 1.68 12.93
CA GLU A 35 -3.23 0.70 13.65
C GLU A 35 -1.82 1.23 13.91
N LEU A 36 -1.25 1.96 12.95
CA LEU A 36 0.07 2.56 13.15
C LEU A 36 0.04 3.63 14.25
N GLU A 37 -1.03 4.43 14.28
CA GLU A 37 -1.21 5.42 15.33
C GLU A 37 -1.34 4.75 16.70
N GLN A 38 -2.15 3.70 16.80
CA GLN A 38 -2.32 2.96 18.05
C GLN A 38 -1.01 2.29 18.48
N ALA A 39 -0.25 1.76 17.54
CA ALA A 39 1.05 1.16 17.84
C ALA A 39 2.01 2.20 18.41
N ARG A 40 1.97 3.43 17.90
CA ARG A 40 2.80 4.50 18.43
C ARG A 40 2.43 4.82 19.89
N ILE A 41 1.15 4.90 20.19
CA ILE A 41 0.67 5.15 21.55
C ILE A 41 1.13 4.06 22.51
N LYS A 42 1.19 2.81 22.04
CA LYS A 42 1.59 1.66 22.86
C LYS A 42 3.09 1.38 22.84
N ASN A 43 3.89 2.23 22.22
CA ASN A 43 5.33 2.02 22.03
C ASN A 43 5.66 0.76 21.25
N GLU A 44 4.79 0.39 20.29
CA GLU A 44 4.96 -0.79 19.44
C GLU A 44 5.14 -0.41 17.98
N TYR A 45 5.39 0.85 17.69
CA TYR A 45 5.44 1.35 16.32
C TYR A 45 6.55 0.70 15.50
N LEU A 46 7.77 0.67 16.03
CA LEU A 46 8.90 0.08 15.31
C LEU A 46 8.67 -1.41 15.05
N GLU A 47 8.11 -2.10 16.02
CA GLU A 47 7.80 -3.53 15.86
C GLU A 47 6.78 -3.73 14.75
N MET A 48 5.74 -2.92 14.72
CA MET A 48 4.70 -3.03 13.68
C MET A 48 5.26 -2.74 12.29
N VAL A 49 6.04 -1.68 12.13
CA VAL A 49 6.66 -1.35 10.85
C VAL A 49 7.59 -2.48 10.41
N THR A 50 8.35 -3.04 11.33
CA THR A 50 9.23 -4.16 11.04
C THR A 50 8.43 -5.39 10.57
N GLN A 51 7.34 -5.72 11.25
CA GLN A 51 6.50 -6.83 10.85
C GLN A 51 5.89 -6.63 9.47
N LEU A 52 5.41 -5.42 9.19
CA LEU A 52 4.87 -5.09 7.87
C LEU A 52 5.93 -5.21 6.77
N SER A 53 7.17 -4.87 7.08
CA SER A 53 8.27 -4.97 6.11
C SER A 53 8.67 -6.41 5.79
N LYS A 54 8.34 -7.35 6.67
CA LYS A 54 8.68 -8.76 6.50
C LYS A 54 7.63 -9.56 5.74
N LEU A 55 6.42 -9.04 5.60
CA LEU A 55 5.38 -9.73 4.85
C LEU A 55 5.77 -9.88 3.38
N ASP A 56 5.55 -11.05 2.83
CA ASP A 56 5.81 -11.28 1.41
C ASP A 56 4.89 -10.46 0.53
N LEU A 57 3.63 -10.30 0.94
CA LEU A 57 2.64 -9.52 0.20
C LEU A 57 1.82 -8.68 1.17
N LEU A 58 1.73 -7.40 0.89
CA LEU A 58 0.86 -6.46 1.60
C LEU A 58 -0.10 -5.85 0.58
N ALA A 59 -1.40 -6.03 0.80
CA ALA A 59 -2.44 -5.43 -0.03
C ALA A 59 -3.12 -4.32 0.75
N ILE A 60 -3.02 -3.09 0.24
CA ILE A 60 -3.62 -1.91 0.85
C ILE A 60 -4.80 -1.49 -0.02
N ASP A 61 -6.00 -1.59 0.52
CA ASP A 61 -7.24 -1.31 -0.21
C ASP A 61 -7.81 0.06 0.16
N ASP A 62 -8.67 0.57 -0.71
CA ASP A 62 -9.37 1.85 -0.55
C ASP A 62 -8.41 3.02 -0.33
N PHE A 63 -7.28 3.00 -1.03
CA PHE A 63 -6.32 4.09 -0.95
C PHE A 63 -6.90 5.34 -1.61
N GLY A 64 -6.85 6.46 -0.89
CA GLY A 64 -7.31 7.73 -1.41
C GLY A 64 -8.64 8.20 -0.84
N LEU A 65 -9.29 7.43 0.02
CA LEU A 65 -10.55 7.83 0.62
C LEU A 65 -10.38 8.81 1.77
N MET A 66 -9.15 9.08 2.17
CA MET A 66 -8.87 10.04 3.24
C MET A 66 -7.62 10.83 2.91
N GLU A 67 -7.60 12.08 3.38
CA GLU A 67 -6.40 12.89 3.25
C GLU A 67 -5.33 12.40 4.23
N LEU A 68 -4.08 12.55 3.83
CA LEU A 68 -2.94 12.13 4.63
C LEU A 68 -2.27 13.37 5.22
N ASP A 69 -2.44 13.59 6.52
CA ASP A 69 -1.74 14.65 7.22
C ASP A 69 -0.25 14.28 7.37
N LEU A 70 0.52 15.13 8.01
CA LEU A 70 1.97 14.92 8.14
C LEU A 70 2.29 13.57 8.78
N ASP A 71 1.62 13.24 9.89
CA ASP A 71 1.90 11.99 10.60
C ASP A 71 1.55 10.77 9.74
N LYS A 72 0.41 10.81 9.06
CA LYS A 72 0.01 9.71 8.18
C LYS A 72 0.93 9.60 6.97
N CYS A 73 1.37 10.73 6.42
CA CYS A 73 2.34 10.72 5.32
C CYS A 73 3.62 10.03 5.74
N ARG A 74 4.14 10.38 6.92
CA ARG A 74 5.35 9.78 7.45
C ARG A 74 5.16 8.28 7.68
N ASP A 75 4.04 7.89 8.27
CA ASP A 75 3.76 6.49 8.55
C ASP A 75 3.66 5.66 7.27
N LEU A 76 2.95 6.18 6.28
CA LEU A 76 2.85 5.51 4.99
C LEU A 76 4.23 5.39 4.33
N PHE A 77 5.02 6.46 4.38
CA PHE A 77 6.37 6.43 3.83
C PHE A 77 7.22 5.35 4.49
N GLU A 78 7.17 5.23 5.82
CA GLU A 78 7.96 4.21 6.51
C GLU A 78 7.58 2.80 6.07
N VAL A 79 6.28 2.54 5.89
CA VAL A 79 5.83 1.24 5.43
C VAL A 79 6.28 0.97 3.99
N ILE A 80 6.07 1.92 3.10
CA ILE A 80 6.44 1.77 1.68
C ILE A 80 7.96 1.63 1.53
N ASP A 81 8.72 2.48 2.21
CA ASP A 81 10.18 2.46 2.13
C ASP A 81 10.75 1.13 2.64
N GLY A 82 10.21 0.64 3.74
CA GLY A 82 10.67 -0.64 4.30
C GLY A 82 10.43 -1.83 3.38
N ARG A 83 9.50 -1.71 2.45
CA ARG A 83 9.16 -2.79 1.51
C ARG A 83 9.74 -2.58 0.13
N ASP A 84 10.21 -1.38 -0.19
CA ASP A 84 10.65 -1.01 -1.53
C ASP A 84 11.81 -1.89 -2.00
N GLY A 85 11.66 -2.48 -3.19
CA GLY A 85 12.67 -3.34 -3.79
C GLY A 85 12.86 -4.69 -3.09
N ARG A 86 12.11 -4.96 -2.02
CA ARG A 86 12.29 -6.18 -1.21
C ARG A 86 11.08 -7.09 -1.19
N ARG A 87 9.89 -6.51 -1.15
CA ARG A 87 8.63 -7.24 -0.98
C ARG A 87 7.59 -6.72 -1.95
N SER A 88 6.54 -7.51 -2.16
CA SER A 88 5.46 -7.16 -3.09
C SER A 88 4.36 -6.40 -2.35
N THR A 89 3.90 -5.32 -2.95
CA THR A 89 2.82 -4.49 -2.40
C THR A 89 1.77 -4.24 -3.47
N ILE A 90 0.50 -4.43 -3.10
CA ILE A 90 -0.64 -4.10 -3.96
C ILE A 90 -1.34 -2.89 -3.35
N ILE A 91 -1.57 -1.87 -4.16
CA ILE A 91 -2.35 -0.72 -3.71
C ILE A 91 -3.58 -0.61 -4.61
N ILE A 92 -4.76 -0.62 -4.00
CA ILE A 92 -6.04 -0.57 -4.69
C ILE A 92 -6.68 0.77 -4.42
N SER A 93 -7.05 1.48 -5.48
CA SER A 93 -7.65 2.81 -5.36
C SER A 93 -8.69 3.04 -6.43
N GLN A 94 -9.72 3.79 -6.10
CA GLN A 94 -10.71 4.29 -7.06
C GLN A 94 -10.20 5.51 -7.81
N PHE A 95 -9.09 6.10 -7.37
CA PHE A 95 -8.55 7.32 -7.94
C PHE A 95 -7.36 7.01 -8.84
N PRO A 96 -7.23 7.67 -9.99
CA PRO A 96 -6.05 7.48 -10.83
C PRO A 96 -4.81 7.96 -10.10
N ILE A 97 -3.69 7.35 -10.41
CA ILE A 97 -2.44 7.63 -9.67
C ILE A 97 -2.03 9.11 -9.78
N LYS A 98 -2.38 9.76 -10.88
CA LYS A 98 -2.08 11.19 -11.05
C LYS A 98 -2.76 12.08 -10.02
N SER A 99 -3.83 11.57 -9.39
CA SER A 99 -4.54 12.29 -8.33
C SER A 99 -3.95 12.04 -6.95
N TRP A 100 -3.07 11.07 -6.82
CA TRP A 100 -2.58 10.63 -5.50
C TRP A 100 -1.70 11.68 -4.82
N PHE A 101 -1.00 12.49 -5.61
CA PHE A 101 -0.14 13.55 -5.04
C PHE A 101 -0.96 14.47 -4.13
N ASP A 102 -2.18 14.80 -4.55
CA ASP A 102 -3.04 15.73 -3.80
C ASP A 102 -3.60 15.14 -2.51
N LEU A 103 -3.51 13.83 -2.32
CA LEU A 103 -3.94 13.20 -1.07
C LEU A 103 -2.99 13.50 0.08
N PHE A 104 -1.73 13.77 -0.24
CA PHE A 104 -0.70 14.04 0.75
C PHE A 104 -0.69 15.53 1.05
N LYS A 105 -0.78 15.89 2.33
CA LYS A 105 -0.65 17.28 2.74
C LYS A 105 0.79 17.74 2.79
N GLU A 106 1.72 16.79 2.90
CA GLU A 106 3.14 17.09 2.91
C GLU A 106 3.78 16.61 1.61
N HIS A 107 4.18 17.56 0.77
CA HIS A 107 4.63 17.28 -0.59
C HIS A 107 5.94 16.50 -0.64
N THR A 108 6.80 16.67 0.34
CA THR A 108 8.06 15.91 0.38
C THR A 108 7.79 14.41 0.52
N TYR A 109 6.86 14.04 1.40
CA TYR A 109 6.47 12.64 1.53
C TYR A 109 5.69 12.16 0.32
N ALA A 110 4.89 13.02 -0.29
CA ALA A 110 4.18 12.67 -1.51
C ALA A 110 5.16 12.25 -2.61
N ASP A 111 6.16 13.07 -2.86
CA ASP A 111 7.17 12.77 -3.87
C ASP A 111 7.91 11.47 -3.56
N ALA A 112 8.32 11.30 -2.31
CA ALA A 112 9.07 10.11 -1.90
C ALA A 112 8.24 8.84 -2.01
N CYS A 113 7.00 8.86 -1.53
CA CYS A 113 6.10 7.70 -1.61
C CYS A 113 5.77 7.37 -3.06
N LEU A 114 5.39 8.38 -3.84
CA LEU A 114 4.99 8.16 -5.23
C LEU A 114 6.14 7.68 -6.08
N ALA A 115 7.36 8.16 -5.83
CA ALA A 115 8.53 7.68 -6.55
C ALA A 115 8.70 6.17 -6.36
N ARG A 116 8.48 5.68 -5.15
CA ARG A 116 8.61 4.26 -4.84
C ARG A 116 7.45 3.45 -5.40
N ILE A 117 6.23 3.94 -5.25
CA ILE A 117 5.03 3.24 -5.72
C ILE A 117 5.01 3.16 -7.25
N THR A 118 5.51 4.20 -7.92
CA THR A 118 5.43 4.30 -9.38
C THR A 118 6.73 3.92 -10.10
N ASP A 119 7.67 3.29 -9.42
CA ASP A 119 8.90 2.82 -10.03
C ASP A 119 8.58 1.82 -11.15
N LYS A 120 8.81 2.24 -12.39
CA LYS A 120 8.42 1.46 -13.56
C LYS A 120 9.13 0.12 -13.67
N ARG A 121 10.28 -0.05 -13.03
CA ARG A 121 11.06 -1.29 -13.10
C ARG A 121 10.40 -2.45 -12.38
N HIS A 122 9.54 -2.14 -11.40
CA HIS A 122 8.95 -3.15 -10.53
C HIS A 122 7.43 -3.05 -10.43
N ARG A 123 6.81 -2.32 -11.34
CA ARG A 123 5.39 -2.00 -11.23
C ARG A 123 4.59 -2.56 -12.40
N TYR A 124 3.44 -3.14 -12.05
CA TYR A 124 2.38 -3.45 -13.00
C TYR A 124 1.17 -2.60 -12.67
N ARG A 125 0.58 -2.00 -13.69
CA ARG A 125 -0.62 -1.20 -13.53
C ARG A 125 -1.80 -1.91 -14.19
N LEU A 126 -2.86 -2.11 -13.42
CA LEU A 126 -4.09 -2.70 -13.92
C LEU A 126 -5.22 -1.69 -13.74
N GLU A 127 -5.96 -1.43 -14.81
CA GLU A 127 -7.10 -0.53 -14.76
C GLU A 127 -8.36 -1.35 -15.07
N MET A 128 -9.39 -1.15 -14.24
CA MET A 128 -10.65 -1.85 -14.37
C MET A 128 -11.78 -0.83 -14.24
N ASN A 129 -12.52 -0.62 -15.32
CA ASN A 129 -13.64 0.33 -15.33
C ASN A 129 -13.23 1.73 -14.86
N GLY A 130 -12.10 2.24 -15.37
CA GLY A 130 -11.61 3.56 -15.01
C GLY A 130 -10.92 3.64 -13.66
N ILE A 131 -10.72 2.51 -13.02
CA ILE A 131 -10.12 2.43 -11.70
C ILE A 131 -8.75 1.76 -11.82
N SER A 132 -7.79 2.27 -11.06
CA SER A 132 -6.41 1.77 -11.14
C SER A 132 -6.07 0.90 -9.95
N MET A 133 -5.42 -0.22 -10.23
CA MET A 133 -4.76 -1.03 -9.22
C MET A 133 -3.27 -1.02 -9.51
N ARG A 134 -2.48 -0.84 -8.47
CA ARG A 134 -1.02 -0.85 -8.57
C ARG A 134 -0.47 -2.08 -7.87
N VAL A 135 0.40 -2.78 -8.56
CA VAL A 135 1.09 -3.92 -7.99
C VAL A 135 2.59 -3.63 -8.06
N LYS A 136 3.24 -3.64 -6.90
CA LYS A 136 4.68 -3.50 -6.83
C LYS A 136 5.27 -4.83 -6.39
N LEU A 137 5.97 -5.47 -7.31
CA LEU A 137 6.53 -6.79 -7.07
C LEU A 137 8.02 -6.70 -6.77
N LYS A 138 8.49 -7.64 -5.94
CA LYS A 138 9.90 -7.79 -5.68
C LYS A 138 10.60 -8.22 -6.95
N LYS A 139 11.69 -7.55 -7.30
CA LYS A 139 12.51 -7.95 -8.43
C LYS A 139 13.35 -9.16 -8.04
N ARG A 140 13.36 -10.14 -8.91
CA ARG A 140 14.17 -11.33 -8.73
C ARG A 140 15.59 -11.10 -9.24
#